data_83e4698a7b843da94a36b7e772587d87
#
_entry.id   83e4698a7b843da94a36b7e772587d87
#
_cell.length_a   1.000
_cell.length_b   1.000
_cell.length_c   1.000
_cell.angle_alpha   90.00
_cell.angle_beta   90.00
_cell.angle_gamma   90.00
#
_symmetry.space_group_name_H-M   'P 1'
#
loop_
_entity.id
_entity.type
_entity.pdbx_description
1 polymer ?
#
loop_
_entity_poly.entity_id
_entity_poly.type
_entity_poly.pdbx_seq_one_letter_code
_entity_poly.pdbx_strand_id
1 'polypeptide(L)'
;MEVISAAGVTRIDYLISTHYHVDHVGGLQELVRRIPVGTFVDHGPTVEGPVATNLREQVPGFQAAYAELWARAKHLVVKPGDTIPVAGLQWRIVASAGAALKAPIAGAPGAGQPNRAACAQTQPNDITSDPENGQSVGSVITLGRFRAADFGDLLWNKEIELMCPDNLLGTVALFMVTHHGLNASNSPAMVLGLRPRVAIMQNGTNKGAAVEVMQVLRSSPGLEDIWQLHWSYTAGIEHNAPGVFIANREEPDTMAARLTAPPGGGGGRGSGALPHAPAYWIKVTASADGTFTVANSRNNFSKTYNSQ
;
A
#
# COMPACT_ATOMS: atom_id res chain seq x y z
N MET A 1 8.09 7.21 15.28
CA MET A 1 8.18 6.53 16.61
C MET A 1 6.87 6.58 17.38
N GLU A 2 6.08 7.65 17.30
CA GLU A 2 4.79 7.78 18.02
C GLU A 2 3.84 6.59 17.75
N VAL A 3 3.68 6.19 16.49
CA VAL A 3 2.82 5.05 16.11
C VAL A 3 3.29 3.74 16.77
N ILE A 4 4.59 3.48 16.76
CA ILE A 4 5.20 2.28 17.37
C ILE A 4 4.97 2.29 18.88
N SER A 5 5.18 3.44 19.53
CA SER A 5 4.91 3.62 20.96
C SER A 5 3.43 3.44 21.27
N ALA A 6 2.54 4.05 20.50
CA ALA A 6 1.09 3.92 20.68
C ALA A 6 0.59 2.48 20.47
N ALA A 7 1.28 1.69 19.67
CA ALA A 7 1.01 0.26 19.46
C ALA A 7 1.65 -0.63 20.54
N GLY A 8 2.47 -0.08 21.45
CA GLY A 8 3.18 -0.85 22.46
C GLY A 8 4.26 -1.78 21.89
N VAL A 9 4.73 -1.52 20.67
CA VAL A 9 5.71 -2.35 19.97
C VAL A 9 7.12 -1.99 20.46
N THR A 10 7.85 -2.98 20.98
CA THR A 10 9.23 -2.82 21.47
C THR A 10 10.27 -3.51 20.57
N ARG A 11 9.81 -4.29 19.59
CA ARG A 11 10.63 -5.00 18.61
C ARG A 11 9.81 -5.22 17.34
N ILE A 12 10.47 -5.20 16.19
CA ILE A 12 9.92 -5.62 14.90
C ILE A 12 10.47 -7.02 14.59
N ASP A 13 9.61 -8.03 14.52
CA ASP A 13 10.06 -9.40 14.20
C ASP A 13 10.36 -9.56 12.71
N TYR A 14 9.51 -9.00 11.85
CA TYR A 14 9.69 -8.98 10.40
C TYR A 14 9.47 -7.56 9.89
N LEU A 15 10.48 -6.98 9.25
CA LEU A 15 10.40 -5.73 8.52
C LEU A 15 10.40 -6.07 7.03
N ILE A 16 9.29 -5.77 6.36
CA ILE A 16 9.13 -6.05 4.93
C ILE A 16 9.33 -4.76 4.16
N SER A 17 10.37 -4.71 3.32
CA SER A 17 10.58 -3.67 2.33
C SER A 17 9.99 -4.16 1.02
N THR A 18 8.88 -3.55 0.59
CA THR A 18 8.19 -3.98 -0.62
C THR A 18 9.05 -3.77 -1.86
N HIS A 19 9.73 -2.62 -1.92
CA HIS A 19 10.68 -2.23 -2.97
C HIS A 19 11.57 -1.07 -2.46
N TYR A 20 12.53 -0.60 -3.27
CA TYR A 20 13.60 0.28 -2.76
C TYR A 20 13.45 1.76 -3.13
N HIS A 21 12.26 2.26 -3.46
CA HIS A 21 12.06 3.69 -3.60
C HIS A 21 12.22 4.42 -2.26
N VAL A 22 12.62 5.69 -2.33
CA VAL A 22 12.99 6.49 -1.16
C VAL A 22 11.89 6.60 -0.11
N ASP A 23 10.66 6.66 -0.53
CA ASP A 23 9.49 6.75 0.36
C ASP A 23 9.14 5.41 1.05
N HIS A 24 9.76 4.31 0.64
CA HIS A 24 9.62 2.99 1.29
C HIS A 24 10.82 2.63 2.16
N VAL A 25 12.05 2.98 1.75
CA VAL A 25 13.25 2.58 2.49
C VAL A 25 14.06 3.73 3.08
N GLY A 26 13.82 4.98 2.65
CA GLY A 26 14.64 6.12 3.06
C GLY A 26 14.64 6.42 4.57
N GLY A 27 13.58 6.04 5.28
CA GLY A 27 13.49 6.21 6.74
C GLY A 27 14.03 5.05 7.58
N LEU A 28 14.43 3.94 6.96
CA LEU A 28 14.74 2.70 7.69
C LEU A 28 16.00 2.80 8.56
N GLN A 29 17.01 3.54 8.14
CA GLN A 29 18.20 3.75 8.96
C GLN A 29 17.86 4.39 10.31
N GLU A 30 16.98 5.38 10.31
CA GLU A 30 16.56 6.03 11.54
C GLU A 30 15.65 5.13 12.38
N LEU A 31 14.77 4.35 11.74
CA LEU A 31 13.92 3.37 12.41
C LEU A 31 14.74 2.32 13.17
N VAL A 32 15.71 1.70 12.49
CA VAL A 32 16.54 0.61 13.05
C VAL A 32 17.42 1.06 14.20
N ARG A 33 17.80 2.34 14.24
CA ARG A 33 18.52 2.91 15.41
C ARG A 33 17.65 2.96 16.67
N ARG A 34 16.31 2.98 16.52
CA ARG A 34 15.37 3.23 17.61
C ARG A 34 14.61 1.99 18.05
N ILE A 35 14.51 0.97 17.20
CA ILE A 35 13.79 -0.26 17.50
C ILE A 35 14.50 -1.47 16.89
N PRO A 36 14.72 -2.56 17.66
CA PRO A 36 15.34 -3.76 17.13
C PRO A 36 14.49 -4.41 16.04
N VAL A 37 15.13 -4.87 14.97
CA VAL A 37 14.53 -5.64 13.87
C VAL A 37 15.10 -7.04 13.86
N GLY A 38 14.24 -8.05 13.86
CA GLY A 38 14.63 -9.46 13.88
C GLY A 38 15.00 -10.01 12.51
N THR A 39 14.14 -9.76 11.52
CA THR A 39 14.32 -10.26 10.16
C THR A 39 13.92 -9.19 9.16
N PHE A 40 14.78 -8.91 8.21
CA PHE A 40 14.48 -8.07 7.05
C PHE A 40 13.98 -8.97 5.92
N VAL A 41 12.93 -8.53 5.25
CA VAL A 41 12.28 -9.28 4.16
C VAL A 41 12.15 -8.37 2.95
N ASP A 42 12.55 -8.85 1.77
CA ASP A 42 12.46 -8.10 0.52
C ASP A 42 12.41 -9.01 -0.71
N HIS A 43 12.44 -8.42 -1.90
CA HIS A 43 12.42 -9.13 -3.18
C HIS A 43 13.81 -9.49 -3.74
N GLY A 44 14.91 -9.19 -3.02
CA GLY A 44 16.27 -9.41 -3.49
C GLY A 44 16.85 -8.21 -4.28
N PRO A 45 17.76 -8.43 -5.24
CA PRO A 45 18.43 -7.34 -5.96
C PRO A 45 17.46 -6.45 -6.72
N THR A 46 17.71 -5.13 -6.72
CA THR A 46 17.00 -4.21 -7.62
C THR A 46 17.33 -4.52 -9.08
N VAL A 47 16.35 -4.27 -9.94
CA VAL A 47 16.51 -4.38 -11.40
C VAL A 47 16.92 -3.06 -12.05
N GLU A 48 16.95 -1.97 -11.28
CA GLU A 48 17.39 -0.67 -11.78
C GLU A 48 18.91 -0.61 -11.84
N GLY A 49 19.41 -0.27 -13.03
CA GLY A 49 20.85 -0.12 -13.25
C GLY A 49 21.41 1.18 -12.67
N PRO A 50 22.76 1.31 -12.62
CA PRO A 50 23.45 2.47 -12.04
C PRO A 50 23.39 3.74 -12.91
N VAL A 51 22.68 3.71 -14.04
CA VAL A 51 22.67 4.81 -15.01
C VAL A 51 21.28 5.39 -15.15
N ALA A 52 20.98 6.38 -14.36
CA ALA A 52 19.80 7.17 -14.62
C ALA A 52 20.03 8.63 -14.18
N THR A 53 19.55 9.55 -14.97
CA THR A 53 19.66 11.00 -14.79
C THR A 53 18.49 11.59 -14.01
N ASN A 54 17.81 10.77 -13.20
CA ASN A 54 16.61 11.13 -12.46
C ASN A 54 16.60 10.49 -11.05
N LEU A 55 15.52 10.61 -10.29
CA LEU A 55 15.40 10.06 -8.92
C LEU A 55 15.63 8.54 -8.84
N ARG A 56 15.53 7.81 -9.97
CA ARG A 56 15.79 6.36 -10.03
C ARG A 56 17.27 5.99 -9.92
N GLU A 57 18.18 6.90 -10.23
CA GLU A 57 19.62 6.71 -9.96
C GLU A 57 19.88 6.40 -8.50
N GLN A 58 18.97 6.80 -7.64
CA GLN A 58 19.08 6.65 -6.20
C GLN A 58 18.70 5.24 -5.72
N VAL A 59 17.95 4.45 -6.51
CA VAL A 59 17.47 3.12 -6.07
C VAL A 59 18.60 2.17 -5.71
N PRO A 60 19.67 2.00 -6.52
CA PRO A 60 20.82 1.19 -6.12
C PRO A 60 21.49 1.69 -4.84
N GLY A 61 21.56 3.00 -4.64
CA GLY A 61 22.08 3.62 -3.42
C GLY A 61 21.21 3.32 -2.21
N PHE A 62 19.90 3.41 -2.34
CA PHE A 62 18.94 3.06 -1.30
C PHE A 62 19.00 1.56 -0.97
N GLN A 63 19.11 0.69 -1.97
CA GLN A 63 19.29 -0.73 -1.73
C GLN A 63 20.61 -1.01 -0.99
N ALA A 64 21.71 -0.39 -1.38
CA ALA A 64 22.99 -0.56 -0.68
C ALA A 64 22.92 -0.11 0.79
N ALA A 65 22.31 1.04 1.04
CA ALA A 65 22.10 1.54 2.41
C ALA A 65 21.17 0.63 3.22
N TYR A 66 20.13 0.06 2.60
CA TYR A 66 19.26 -0.92 3.21
C TYR A 66 20.02 -2.22 3.51
N ALA A 67 20.88 -2.69 2.61
CA ALA A 67 21.67 -3.89 2.79
C ALA A 67 22.61 -3.81 4.01
N GLU A 68 23.11 -2.64 4.34
CA GLU A 68 23.91 -2.44 5.57
C GLU A 68 23.11 -2.70 6.85
N LEU A 69 21.80 -2.49 6.83
CA LEU A 69 20.93 -2.66 8.00
C LEU A 69 20.77 -4.13 8.37
N TRP A 70 20.62 -5.02 7.37
CA TRP A 70 20.45 -6.45 7.63
C TRP A 70 21.76 -7.24 7.70
N ALA A 71 22.91 -6.62 7.44
CA ALA A 71 24.22 -7.29 7.54
C ALA A 71 24.48 -7.95 8.91
N ARG A 72 23.79 -7.48 9.96
CA ARG A 72 23.87 -8.00 11.34
C ARG A 72 22.57 -8.63 11.84
N ALA A 73 21.61 -8.88 10.95
CA ALA A 73 20.30 -9.43 11.25
C ALA A 73 19.98 -10.61 10.31
N LYS A 74 18.82 -11.23 10.47
CA LYS A 74 18.34 -12.19 9.48
C LYS A 74 17.82 -11.44 8.26
N HIS A 75 18.14 -11.97 7.08
CA HIS A 75 17.66 -11.48 5.80
C HIS A 75 16.96 -12.61 5.05
N LEU A 76 15.80 -12.33 4.50
CA LEU A 76 14.97 -13.26 3.76
C LEU A 76 14.51 -12.63 2.45
N VAL A 77 14.98 -13.16 1.35
CA VAL A 77 14.45 -12.87 0.01
C VAL A 77 13.26 -13.78 -0.24
N VAL A 78 12.09 -13.17 -0.54
CA VAL A 78 10.85 -13.92 -0.71
C VAL A 78 10.41 -13.99 -2.17
N LYS A 79 9.65 -15.05 -2.48
CA LYS A 79 9.05 -15.28 -3.80
C LYS A 79 7.56 -15.61 -3.67
N PRO A 80 6.76 -15.47 -4.75
CA PRO A 80 5.36 -15.86 -4.73
C PRO A 80 5.15 -17.29 -4.27
N GLY A 81 4.25 -17.47 -3.31
CA GLY A 81 4.00 -18.77 -2.66
C GLY A 81 4.66 -18.96 -1.30
N ASP A 82 5.68 -18.18 -0.97
CA ASP A 82 6.28 -18.20 0.36
C ASP A 82 5.32 -17.66 1.43
N THR A 83 5.60 -17.99 2.68
CA THR A 83 4.86 -17.53 3.85
C THR A 83 5.80 -16.89 4.87
N ILE A 84 5.38 -15.78 5.47
CA ILE A 84 6.06 -15.21 6.62
C ILE A 84 5.55 -15.95 7.87
N PRO A 85 6.44 -16.57 8.67
CA PRO A 85 6.04 -17.45 9.78
C PRO A 85 5.65 -16.63 11.03
N VAL A 86 4.47 -16.04 11.03
CA VAL A 86 3.89 -15.37 12.18
C VAL A 86 2.80 -16.25 12.78
N ALA A 87 2.94 -16.59 14.06
CA ALA A 87 1.99 -17.46 14.74
C ALA A 87 0.56 -16.89 14.70
N GLY A 88 -0.41 -17.72 14.31
CA GLY A 88 -1.81 -17.34 14.20
C GLY A 88 -2.19 -16.61 12.91
N LEU A 89 -1.24 -16.24 12.06
CA LEU A 89 -1.48 -15.63 10.76
C LEU A 89 -1.09 -16.59 9.61
N GLN A 90 -1.84 -16.51 8.52
CA GLN A 90 -1.41 -17.00 7.22
C GLN A 90 -0.97 -15.77 6.41
N TRP A 91 0.31 -15.47 6.42
CA TRP A 91 0.87 -14.35 5.69
C TRP A 91 1.55 -14.86 4.42
N ARG A 92 0.86 -14.77 3.30
CA ARG A 92 1.27 -15.32 2.02
C ARG A 92 1.80 -14.25 1.08
N ILE A 93 2.99 -14.49 0.53
CA ILE A 93 3.56 -13.67 -0.53
C ILE A 93 2.89 -14.06 -1.86
N VAL A 94 2.38 -13.07 -2.57
CA VAL A 94 1.65 -13.27 -3.83
C VAL A 94 2.35 -12.66 -5.04
N ALA A 95 3.20 -11.66 -4.81
CA ALA A 95 4.07 -11.06 -5.82
C ALA A 95 5.44 -10.75 -5.19
N SER A 96 6.51 -10.86 -5.95
CA SER A 96 7.86 -10.46 -5.56
C SER A 96 8.81 -10.62 -6.75
N ALA A 97 9.83 -9.77 -6.84
CA ALA A 97 10.88 -9.86 -7.84
C ALA A 97 10.34 -9.97 -9.29
N GLY A 98 9.27 -9.23 -9.60
CA GLY A 98 8.61 -9.25 -10.91
C GLY A 98 7.80 -10.52 -11.22
N ALA A 99 7.74 -11.47 -10.31
CA ALA A 99 6.92 -12.68 -10.43
C ALA A 99 5.60 -12.55 -9.65
N ALA A 100 4.56 -13.26 -10.09
CA ALA A 100 3.27 -13.36 -9.44
C ALA A 100 2.86 -14.82 -9.21
N LEU A 101 1.94 -15.08 -8.29
CA LEU A 101 1.33 -16.40 -8.10
C LEU A 101 0.79 -16.94 -9.44
N LYS A 102 0.87 -18.26 -9.62
CA LYS A 102 0.38 -18.95 -10.82
C LYS A 102 -0.84 -19.85 -10.53
N ALA A 103 -1.26 -19.95 -9.28
CA ALA A 103 -2.40 -20.74 -8.87
C ALA A 103 -3.22 -20.00 -7.79
N PRO A 104 -4.54 -20.22 -7.71
CA PRO A 104 -5.37 -19.62 -6.69
C PRO A 104 -4.93 -19.98 -5.27
N ILE A 105 -5.10 -19.02 -4.34
CA ILE A 105 -4.90 -19.29 -2.91
C ILE A 105 -5.95 -20.29 -2.45
N ALA A 106 -5.50 -21.49 -2.07
CA ALA A 106 -6.39 -22.56 -1.64
C ALA A 106 -7.25 -22.15 -0.44
N GLY A 107 -8.55 -22.39 -0.53
CA GLY A 107 -9.51 -22.07 0.53
C GLY A 107 -9.85 -20.59 0.70
N ALA A 108 -9.24 -19.70 -0.08
CA ALA A 108 -9.58 -18.28 -0.02
C ALA A 108 -10.96 -18.01 -0.68
N PRO A 109 -11.88 -17.29 -0.01
CA PRO A 109 -13.17 -16.98 -0.60
C PRO A 109 -13.02 -16.26 -1.96
N GLY A 110 -13.69 -16.73 -3.00
CA GLY A 110 -13.63 -16.13 -4.33
C GLY A 110 -12.35 -16.40 -5.14
N ALA A 111 -11.35 -17.10 -4.58
CA ALA A 111 -10.16 -17.47 -5.34
C ALA A 111 -10.51 -18.52 -6.42
N GLY A 112 -9.91 -18.37 -7.61
CA GLY A 112 -10.19 -19.21 -8.79
C GLY A 112 -11.49 -18.85 -9.50
N GLN A 113 -12.23 -17.86 -9.07
CA GLN A 113 -13.45 -17.42 -9.76
C GLN A 113 -13.12 -16.49 -10.94
N PRO A 114 -13.90 -16.58 -12.04
CA PRO A 114 -13.72 -15.71 -13.20
C PRO A 114 -13.85 -14.22 -12.84
N ASN A 115 -12.91 -13.41 -13.34
CA ASN A 115 -12.88 -11.96 -13.16
C ASN A 115 -12.99 -11.19 -14.51
N ARG A 116 -13.58 -11.83 -15.51
CA ARG A 116 -13.56 -11.41 -16.92
C ARG A 116 -14.06 -9.98 -17.16
N ALA A 117 -15.14 -9.59 -16.49
CA ALA A 117 -15.75 -8.27 -16.69
C ALA A 117 -14.80 -7.13 -16.21
N ALA A 118 -14.10 -7.33 -15.10
CA ALA A 118 -13.11 -6.39 -14.59
C ALA A 118 -11.82 -6.42 -15.43
N CYS A 119 -11.40 -7.60 -15.87
CA CYS A 119 -10.23 -7.76 -16.75
C CYS A 119 -10.43 -7.06 -18.10
N ALA A 120 -11.64 -7.08 -18.65
CA ALA A 120 -11.95 -6.37 -19.91
C ALA A 120 -11.81 -4.82 -19.79
N GLN A 121 -11.88 -4.29 -18.59
CA GLN A 121 -11.71 -2.85 -18.30
C GLN A 121 -10.26 -2.49 -17.97
N THR A 122 -9.35 -3.49 -17.93
CA THR A 122 -7.97 -3.30 -17.48
C THR A 122 -7.03 -3.46 -18.67
N GLN A 123 -6.18 -2.46 -18.90
CA GLN A 123 -5.17 -2.49 -19.95
C GLN A 123 -3.77 -2.54 -19.32
N PRO A 124 -2.83 -3.32 -19.87
CA PRO A 124 -1.43 -3.30 -19.43
C PRO A 124 -0.84 -1.90 -19.50
N ASN A 125 -0.09 -1.51 -18.48
CA ASN A 125 0.71 -0.29 -18.48
C ASN A 125 2.13 -0.60 -18.97
N ASP A 126 2.80 0.38 -19.55
CA ASP A 126 4.23 0.28 -19.81
C ASP A 126 5.01 0.36 -18.49
N ILE A 127 5.53 -0.79 -18.04
CA ILE A 127 6.32 -0.90 -16.80
C ILE A 127 7.80 -0.56 -17.00
N THR A 128 8.25 -0.35 -18.22
CA THR A 128 9.67 -0.04 -18.48
C THR A 128 10.06 1.32 -17.89
N SER A 129 9.08 2.18 -17.68
CA SER A 129 9.29 3.48 -17.05
C SER A 129 9.51 3.41 -15.52
N ASP A 130 9.11 2.31 -14.87
CA ASP A 130 9.24 2.11 -13.41
C ASP A 130 9.38 0.62 -13.06
N PRO A 131 10.52 0.00 -13.38
CA PRO A 131 10.71 -1.43 -13.22
C PRO A 131 10.77 -1.87 -11.75
N GLU A 132 11.24 -1.01 -10.83
CA GLU A 132 11.35 -1.34 -9.41
C GLU A 132 9.98 -1.52 -8.76
N ASN A 133 8.98 -0.70 -9.10
CA ASN A 133 7.61 -0.91 -8.63
C ASN A 133 7.07 -2.30 -9.02
N GLY A 134 7.42 -2.79 -10.22
CA GLY A 134 7.07 -4.13 -10.67
C GLY A 134 7.69 -5.26 -9.86
N GLN A 135 8.73 -4.99 -9.03
CA GLN A 135 9.37 -5.97 -8.13
C GLN A 135 8.68 -6.06 -6.76
N SER A 136 7.76 -5.17 -6.45
CA SER A 136 7.15 -5.04 -5.11
C SER A 136 6.74 -6.38 -4.51
N VAL A 137 7.09 -6.56 -3.23
CA VAL A 137 6.59 -7.68 -2.43
C VAL A 137 5.12 -7.42 -2.12
N GLY A 138 4.25 -8.18 -2.75
CA GLY A 138 2.82 -8.16 -2.47
C GLY A 138 2.41 -9.34 -1.58
N SER A 139 1.49 -9.12 -0.66
CA SER A 139 1.06 -10.14 0.27
C SER A 139 -0.44 -10.12 0.56
N VAL A 140 -0.97 -11.28 0.92
CA VAL A 140 -2.30 -11.44 1.53
C VAL A 140 -2.12 -12.02 2.93
N ILE A 141 -2.70 -11.33 3.92
CA ILE A 141 -2.65 -11.68 5.33
C ILE A 141 -4.02 -12.18 5.75
N THR A 142 -4.08 -13.36 6.35
CA THR A 142 -5.33 -13.97 6.82
C THR A 142 -5.25 -14.27 8.32
N LEU A 143 -6.24 -13.79 9.06
CA LEU A 143 -6.47 -14.08 10.48
C LEU A 143 -7.90 -14.64 10.62
N GLY A 144 -8.04 -15.96 10.67
CA GLY A 144 -9.37 -16.58 10.64
C GLY A 144 -10.20 -16.15 9.42
N ARG A 145 -11.30 -15.43 9.65
CA ARG A 145 -12.15 -14.88 8.58
C ARG A 145 -11.70 -13.49 8.08
N PHE A 146 -10.88 -12.78 8.85
CA PHE A 146 -10.33 -11.50 8.38
C PHE A 146 -9.23 -11.72 7.36
N ARG A 147 -9.30 -10.99 6.24
CA ARG A 147 -8.28 -11.01 5.19
C ARG A 147 -7.92 -9.58 4.79
N ALA A 148 -6.63 -9.29 4.69
CA ALA A 148 -6.10 -8.03 4.22
C ALA A 148 -5.11 -8.26 3.07
N ALA A 149 -5.02 -7.30 2.14
CA ALA A 149 -4.07 -7.31 1.04
C ALA A 149 -3.25 -6.03 1.03
N ASP A 150 -1.95 -6.17 0.79
CA ASP A 150 -0.98 -5.10 0.60
C ASP A 150 0.00 -5.51 -0.51
N PHE A 151 0.18 -4.65 -1.52
CA PHE A 151 1.00 -4.94 -2.69
C PHE A 151 2.13 -3.93 -2.90
N GLY A 152 2.42 -3.08 -1.92
CA GLY A 152 3.37 -1.98 -2.10
C GLY A 152 2.98 -1.10 -3.29
N ASP A 153 3.89 -0.91 -4.24
CA ASP A 153 3.64 -0.09 -5.43
C ASP A 153 3.49 -0.93 -6.72
N LEU A 154 2.98 -2.16 -6.57
CA LEU A 154 2.81 -3.11 -7.68
C LEU A 154 1.98 -2.48 -8.83
N LEU A 155 2.41 -2.70 -10.07
CA LEU A 155 1.82 -2.09 -11.26
C LEU A 155 0.72 -2.95 -11.90
N TRP A 156 -0.13 -2.35 -12.72
CA TRP A 156 -1.24 -3.01 -13.41
C TRP A 156 -0.86 -4.31 -14.10
N ASN A 157 0.32 -4.37 -14.72
CA ASN A 157 0.77 -5.58 -15.41
C ASN A 157 0.86 -6.78 -14.48
N LYS A 158 1.30 -6.55 -13.24
CA LYS A 158 1.37 -7.60 -12.21
C LYS A 158 0.03 -7.85 -11.54
N GLU A 159 -0.79 -6.83 -11.39
CA GLU A 159 -2.17 -6.96 -10.95
C GLU A 159 -2.97 -7.84 -11.91
N ILE A 160 -2.79 -7.66 -13.23
CA ILE A 160 -3.40 -8.50 -14.27
C ILE A 160 -2.97 -9.96 -14.13
N GLU A 161 -1.68 -10.24 -13.89
CA GLU A 161 -1.21 -11.61 -13.67
C GLU A 161 -1.87 -12.30 -12.47
N LEU A 162 -2.22 -11.53 -11.43
CA LEU A 162 -2.86 -12.02 -10.21
C LEU A 162 -4.39 -12.18 -10.33
N MET A 163 -5.02 -11.40 -11.23
CA MET A 163 -6.47 -11.24 -11.23
C MET A 163 -7.15 -11.64 -12.52
N CYS A 164 -6.38 -11.95 -13.59
CA CYS A 164 -6.95 -12.24 -14.91
C CYS A 164 -6.41 -13.55 -15.52
N PRO A 165 -7.27 -14.34 -16.19
CA PRO A 165 -8.72 -14.16 -16.35
C PRO A 165 -9.52 -14.49 -15.09
N ASP A 166 -8.88 -15.15 -14.12
CA ASP A 166 -9.47 -15.60 -12.86
C ASP A 166 -8.77 -14.93 -11.68
N ASN A 167 -9.52 -14.64 -10.63
CA ASN A 167 -9.00 -14.05 -9.41
C ASN A 167 -8.18 -15.10 -8.63
N LEU A 168 -6.86 -14.99 -8.59
CA LEU A 168 -6.01 -15.92 -7.85
C LEU A 168 -6.00 -15.66 -6.34
N LEU A 169 -6.33 -14.47 -5.90
CA LEU A 169 -6.19 -14.02 -4.52
C LEU A 169 -7.43 -14.25 -3.65
N GLY A 170 -8.61 -14.22 -4.28
CA GLY A 170 -9.89 -14.21 -3.57
C GLY A 170 -10.26 -12.80 -3.05
N THR A 171 -11.37 -12.73 -2.29
CA THR A 171 -11.84 -11.46 -1.71
C THR A 171 -11.13 -11.13 -0.41
N VAL A 172 -11.11 -9.84 -0.04
CA VAL A 172 -10.49 -9.35 1.20
C VAL A 172 -11.43 -8.41 1.96
N ALA A 173 -11.27 -8.31 3.26
CA ALA A 173 -11.99 -7.34 4.08
C ALA A 173 -11.33 -5.96 4.01
N LEU A 174 -10.00 -5.94 3.99
CA LEU A 174 -9.19 -4.72 3.97
C LEU A 174 -8.24 -4.72 2.77
N PHE A 175 -8.22 -3.62 2.04
CA PHE A 175 -7.26 -3.36 0.97
C PHE A 175 -6.40 -2.14 1.32
N MET A 176 -5.08 -2.37 1.48
CA MET A 176 -4.11 -1.29 1.49
C MET A 176 -3.93 -0.84 0.05
N VAL A 177 -4.41 0.37 -0.25
CA VAL A 177 -4.46 0.85 -1.64
C VAL A 177 -3.06 0.96 -2.22
N THR A 178 -2.83 0.24 -3.30
CA THR A 178 -1.53 0.08 -3.94
C THR A 178 -1.01 1.43 -4.44
N HIS A 179 0.31 1.65 -4.35
CA HIS A 179 1.02 2.78 -4.96
C HIS A 179 0.40 4.14 -4.58
N HIS A 180 0.06 4.31 -3.30
CA HIS A 180 -0.54 5.53 -2.74
C HIS A 180 -1.85 5.96 -3.42
N GLY A 181 -2.44 5.12 -4.26
CA GLY A 181 -3.60 5.45 -5.09
C GLY A 181 -3.23 6.16 -6.39
N LEU A 182 -2.05 5.91 -6.96
CA LEU A 182 -1.71 6.31 -8.33
C LEU A 182 -2.39 5.40 -9.35
N ASN A 183 -2.72 5.94 -10.52
CA ASN A 183 -3.44 5.24 -11.58
C ASN A 183 -2.58 4.28 -12.42
N ALA A 184 -1.28 4.16 -12.13
CA ALA A 184 -0.42 3.09 -12.64
C ALA A 184 -0.68 1.75 -11.94
N SER A 185 -1.45 1.78 -10.85
CA SER A 185 -1.85 0.67 -9.99
C SER A 185 -3.34 0.76 -9.68
N ASN A 186 -3.90 -0.18 -8.92
CA ASN A 186 -5.32 -0.23 -8.55
C ASN A 186 -6.24 -0.43 -9.76
N SER A 187 -5.87 -1.36 -10.63
CA SER A 187 -6.66 -1.68 -11.82
C SER A 187 -8.09 -2.12 -11.46
N PRO A 188 -9.07 -1.93 -12.37
CA PRO A 188 -10.37 -2.51 -12.20
C PRO A 188 -10.32 -4.02 -11.90
N ALA A 189 -9.40 -4.77 -12.54
CA ALA A 189 -9.22 -6.19 -12.27
C ALA A 189 -8.86 -6.46 -10.80
N MET A 190 -7.95 -5.69 -10.22
CA MET A 190 -7.54 -5.83 -8.82
C MET A 190 -8.67 -5.42 -7.87
N VAL A 191 -9.15 -4.20 -7.99
CA VAL A 191 -10.10 -3.61 -7.03
C VAL A 191 -11.44 -4.36 -7.04
N LEU A 192 -12.01 -4.60 -8.23
CA LEU A 192 -13.32 -5.27 -8.36
C LEU A 192 -13.22 -6.79 -8.08
N GLY A 193 -12.04 -7.39 -8.26
CA GLY A 193 -11.80 -8.79 -7.93
C GLY A 193 -11.57 -9.01 -6.44
N LEU A 194 -10.86 -8.12 -5.74
CA LEU A 194 -10.66 -8.18 -4.29
C LEU A 194 -11.94 -7.87 -3.51
N ARG A 195 -12.81 -7.00 -4.01
CA ARG A 195 -14.08 -6.59 -3.39
C ARG A 195 -13.94 -6.21 -1.91
N PRO A 196 -13.05 -5.28 -1.55
CA PRO A 196 -12.80 -4.93 -0.17
C PRO A 196 -14.03 -4.30 0.50
N ARG A 197 -14.16 -4.52 1.83
CA ARG A 197 -15.11 -3.77 2.68
C ARG A 197 -14.57 -2.38 2.99
N VAL A 198 -13.26 -2.28 3.20
CA VAL A 198 -12.57 -1.03 3.51
C VAL A 198 -11.30 -0.94 2.67
N ALA A 199 -11.05 0.24 2.12
CA ALA A 199 -9.79 0.62 1.49
C ALA A 199 -9.07 1.65 2.36
N ILE A 200 -7.77 1.44 2.64
CA ILE A 200 -6.93 2.43 3.32
C ILE A 200 -5.84 2.89 2.36
N MET A 201 -5.72 4.20 2.19
CA MET A 201 -4.81 4.80 1.23
C MET A 201 -3.71 5.58 1.95
N GLN A 202 -2.46 5.17 1.72
CA GLN A 202 -1.26 5.83 2.24
C GLN A 202 -0.79 6.94 1.29
N ASN A 203 -1.69 7.84 0.94
CA ASN A 203 -1.40 8.96 0.06
C ASN A 203 -0.70 10.11 0.79
N GLY A 204 0.02 10.92 0.03
CA GLY A 204 0.47 12.25 0.45
C GLY A 204 -0.54 13.33 0.06
N THR A 205 -0.24 14.59 0.42
CA THR A 205 -1.08 15.75 0.04
C THR A 205 -1.10 16.00 -1.48
N ASN A 206 0.03 15.73 -2.15
CA ASN A 206 0.21 15.92 -3.59
C ASN A 206 0.67 14.64 -4.31
N LYS A 207 0.62 13.49 -3.64
CA LYS A 207 0.99 12.18 -4.21
C LYS A 207 -0.13 11.19 -3.96
N GLY A 208 -0.56 10.52 -5.01
CA GLY A 208 -1.60 9.50 -4.93
C GLY A 208 -3.02 10.06 -4.90
N ALA A 209 -3.97 9.21 -4.54
CA ALA A 209 -5.40 9.49 -4.56
C ALA A 209 -5.88 10.05 -5.93
N ALA A 210 -5.43 9.44 -7.02
CA ALA A 210 -5.87 9.80 -8.36
C ALA A 210 -7.39 9.64 -8.50
N VAL A 211 -8.03 10.54 -9.24
CA VAL A 211 -9.49 10.57 -9.39
C VAL A 211 -10.01 9.23 -9.93
N GLU A 212 -9.33 8.66 -10.92
CA GLU A 212 -9.67 7.39 -11.53
C GLU A 212 -9.66 6.24 -10.51
N VAL A 213 -8.64 6.22 -9.64
CA VAL A 213 -8.52 5.22 -8.56
C VAL A 213 -9.66 5.38 -7.55
N MET A 214 -9.96 6.61 -7.14
CA MET A 214 -11.07 6.88 -6.24
C MET A 214 -12.42 6.45 -6.82
N GLN A 215 -12.60 6.60 -8.14
CA GLN A 215 -13.80 6.15 -8.86
C GLN A 215 -13.88 4.62 -8.91
N VAL A 216 -12.79 3.95 -9.26
CA VAL A 216 -12.73 2.47 -9.30
C VAL A 216 -12.99 1.89 -7.91
N LEU A 217 -12.38 2.43 -6.86
CA LEU A 217 -12.63 2.00 -5.49
C LEU A 217 -14.12 2.11 -5.14
N ARG A 218 -14.75 3.27 -5.40
CA ARG A 218 -16.17 3.48 -5.11
C ARG A 218 -17.12 2.61 -5.93
N SER A 219 -16.69 2.13 -7.09
CA SER A 219 -17.46 1.19 -7.91
C SER A 219 -17.36 -0.25 -7.41
N SER A 220 -16.47 -0.54 -6.45
CA SER A 220 -16.26 -1.90 -5.94
C SER A 220 -17.46 -2.38 -5.13
N PRO A 221 -18.05 -3.53 -5.51
CA PRO A 221 -19.20 -4.07 -4.79
C PRO A 221 -18.85 -4.39 -3.33
N GLY A 222 -19.62 -3.81 -2.41
CA GLY A 222 -19.44 -4.06 -0.98
C GLY A 222 -18.44 -3.15 -0.27
N LEU A 223 -17.78 -2.23 -0.97
CA LEU A 223 -16.96 -1.21 -0.32
C LEU A 223 -17.84 -0.30 0.54
N GLU A 224 -17.50 -0.17 1.81
CA GLU A 224 -18.20 0.72 2.74
C GLU A 224 -17.51 2.06 2.87
N ASP A 225 -16.19 2.06 3.07
CA ASP A 225 -15.46 3.31 3.31
C ASP A 225 -14.05 3.28 2.70
N ILE A 226 -13.59 4.46 2.30
CA ILE A 226 -12.21 4.76 1.98
C ILE A 226 -11.64 5.62 3.11
N TRP A 227 -10.52 5.18 3.68
CA TRP A 227 -9.74 5.94 4.65
C TRP A 227 -8.48 6.48 3.98
N GLN A 228 -8.11 7.74 4.23
CA GLN A 228 -6.93 8.38 3.65
C GLN A 228 -5.96 8.85 4.74
N LEU A 229 -4.67 8.63 4.50
CA LEU A 229 -3.66 9.16 5.40
C LEU A 229 -3.58 10.68 5.33
N HIS A 230 -3.72 11.25 4.13
CA HIS A 230 -3.75 12.69 3.91
C HIS A 230 -4.95 13.11 3.05
N TRP A 231 -5.44 14.32 3.30
CA TRP A 231 -6.29 14.99 2.32
C TRP A 231 -5.46 15.27 1.06
N SER A 232 -5.99 14.95 -0.12
CA SER A 232 -5.26 15.02 -1.39
C SER A 232 -5.75 16.17 -2.26
N TYR A 233 -4.82 17.01 -2.70
CA TYR A 233 -5.10 18.03 -3.72
C TYR A 233 -5.29 17.41 -5.11
N THR A 234 -4.70 16.25 -5.37
CA THR A 234 -4.90 15.47 -6.61
C THR A 234 -6.34 14.98 -6.75
N ALA A 235 -6.94 14.50 -5.66
CA ALA A 235 -8.33 14.07 -5.63
C ALA A 235 -9.32 15.24 -5.74
N GLY A 236 -8.90 16.46 -5.39
CA GLY A 236 -9.77 17.61 -5.32
C GLY A 236 -10.86 17.49 -4.25
N ILE A 237 -11.79 18.44 -4.23
CA ILE A 237 -12.86 18.48 -3.21
C ILE A 237 -13.80 17.28 -3.33
N GLU A 238 -14.13 16.88 -4.56
CA GLU A 238 -15.20 15.92 -4.84
C GLU A 238 -14.81 14.47 -4.60
N HIS A 239 -13.50 14.14 -4.71
CA HIS A 239 -13.04 12.76 -4.72
C HIS A 239 -12.32 12.32 -3.43
N ASN A 240 -11.98 13.24 -2.53
CA ASN A 240 -11.48 12.85 -1.21
C ASN A 240 -12.56 12.10 -0.41
N ALA A 241 -12.12 11.27 0.52
CA ALA A 241 -13.01 10.67 1.51
C ALA A 241 -13.62 11.76 2.42
N PRO A 242 -14.76 11.49 3.09
CA PRO A 242 -15.27 12.39 4.12
C PRO A 242 -14.23 12.67 5.21
N GLY A 243 -14.20 13.91 5.70
CA GLY A 243 -13.13 14.39 6.57
C GLY A 243 -12.89 13.59 7.86
N VAL A 244 -13.87 12.82 8.33
CA VAL A 244 -13.73 11.94 9.53
C VAL A 244 -12.80 10.75 9.25
N PHE A 245 -12.69 10.31 7.98
CA PHE A 245 -11.85 9.21 7.54
C PHE A 245 -10.43 9.64 7.14
N ILE A 246 -10.10 10.94 7.20
CA ILE A 246 -8.79 11.46 6.80
C ILE A 246 -7.96 11.76 8.05
N ALA A 247 -6.77 11.15 8.16
CA ALA A 247 -5.92 11.31 9.33
C ALA A 247 -5.23 12.68 9.37
N ASN A 248 -4.69 13.15 8.25
CA ASN A 248 -3.96 14.43 8.20
C ASN A 248 -4.63 15.39 7.22
N ARG A 249 -4.98 16.57 7.72
CA ARG A 249 -5.59 17.66 6.97
C ARG A 249 -4.88 18.95 7.30
N GLU A 250 -4.74 19.81 6.32
CA GLU A 250 -4.31 21.19 6.56
C GLU A 250 -5.46 22.01 7.15
N GLU A 251 -5.11 23.15 7.74
CA GLU A 251 -6.10 24.11 8.22
C GLU A 251 -6.98 24.63 7.06
N PRO A 252 -8.27 24.88 7.29
CA PRO A 252 -9.21 25.26 6.22
C PRO A 252 -8.75 26.44 5.35
N ASP A 253 -8.15 27.44 5.95
CA ASP A 253 -7.66 28.62 5.21
C ASP A 253 -6.48 28.28 4.29
N THR A 254 -5.57 27.40 4.75
CA THR A 254 -4.46 26.88 3.94
C THR A 254 -4.97 26.06 2.77
N MET A 255 -5.95 25.20 3.02
CA MET A 255 -6.58 24.40 1.97
C MET A 255 -7.28 25.28 0.93
N ALA A 256 -8.06 26.29 1.37
CA ALA A 256 -8.73 27.22 0.49
C ALA A 256 -7.74 28.00 -0.39
N ALA A 257 -6.66 28.52 0.22
CA ALA A 257 -5.63 29.25 -0.51
C ALA A 257 -4.93 28.38 -1.57
N ARG A 258 -4.64 27.12 -1.26
CA ARG A 258 -4.04 26.18 -2.24
C ARG A 258 -4.98 25.79 -3.37
N LEU A 259 -6.26 25.59 -3.08
CA LEU A 259 -7.28 25.26 -4.08
C LEU A 259 -7.57 26.40 -5.05
N THR A 260 -7.39 27.66 -4.60
CA THR A 260 -7.62 28.86 -5.41
C THR A 260 -6.36 29.38 -6.09
N ALA A 261 -5.18 28.84 -5.77
CA ALA A 261 -3.92 29.21 -6.39
C ALA A 261 -3.93 28.90 -7.91
N PRO A 262 -3.40 29.80 -8.76
CA PRO A 262 -3.32 29.55 -10.19
C PRO A 262 -2.52 28.27 -10.49
N PRO A 263 -2.89 27.46 -11.50
CA PRO A 263 -2.06 26.36 -11.96
C PRO A 263 -0.68 26.87 -12.40
N GLY A 264 0.40 26.36 -11.80
CA GLY A 264 1.77 26.77 -12.12
C GLY A 264 2.51 27.54 -11.04
N GLY A 265 1.86 27.90 -9.94
CA GLY A 265 2.51 28.46 -8.75
C GLY A 265 3.24 27.39 -7.93
N GLY A 266 4.42 26.96 -8.33
CA GLY A 266 5.43 26.37 -7.44
C GLY A 266 5.15 24.97 -6.84
N GLY A 267 4.37 24.13 -7.49
CA GLY A 267 4.14 22.72 -7.09
C GLY A 267 5.09 21.74 -7.78
N GLY A 268 6.38 22.05 -7.89
CA GLY A 268 7.38 21.07 -8.31
C GLY A 268 7.47 19.93 -7.28
N ARG A 269 7.83 18.74 -7.72
CA ARG A 269 8.20 17.56 -6.91
C ARG A 269 9.33 17.92 -5.94
N GLY A 270 9.05 18.64 -4.87
CA GLY A 270 10.07 19.14 -3.95
C GLY A 270 9.67 20.40 -3.21
N SER A 271 8.57 21.08 -3.54
CA SER A 271 8.02 22.12 -2.68
C SER A 271 7.46 21.43 -1.43
N GLY A 272 8.20 21.49 -0.34
CA GLY A 272 7.94 20.72 0.86
C GLY A 272 6.48 20.77 1.27
N ALA A 273 5.83 19.61 1.25
CA ALA A 273 4.68 19.42 2.09
C ALA A 273 5.11 19.85 3.49
N LEU A 274 4.45 20.85 4.05
CA LEU A 274 4.71 21.26 5.42
C LEU A 274 4.55 19.99 6.28
N PRO A 275 5.54 19.64 7.09
CA PRO A 275 5.43 18.47 7.95
C PRO A 275 4.19 18.65 8.81
N HIS A 276 3.30 17.68 8.77
CA HIS A 276 2.20 17.65 9.73
C HIS A 276 2.80 17.41 11.13
N ALA A 277 2.66 18.40 11.99
CA ALA A 277 3.07 18.29 13.38
C ALA A 277 1.90 18.72 14.28
N PRO A 278 1.26 17.80 15.01
CA PRO A 278 1.55 16.36 15.05
C PRO A 278 1.10 15.61 13.81
N ALA A 279 1.79 14.50 13.48
CA ALA A 279 1.35 13.57 12.44
C ALA A 279 0.37 12.56 13.04
N TYR A 280 -0.74 12.34 12.35
CA TYR A 280 -1.79 11.40 12.77
C TYR A 280 -1.76 10.13 11.93
N TRP A 281 -2.29 9.04 12.50
CA TRP A 281 -2.28 7.72 11.90
C TRP A 281 -3.68 7.08 11.88
N ILE A 282 -3.81 6.06 11.05
CA ILE A 282 -4.97 5.18 10.99
C ILE A 282 -4.54 3.84 11.59
N LYS A 283 -5.33 3.35 12.55
CA LYS A 283 -5.11 2.06 13.23
C LYS A 283 -6.18 1.06 12.81
N VAL A 284 -5.76 -0.14 12.44
CA VAL A 284 -6.66 -1.28 12.23
C VAL A 284 -6.44 -2.29 13.36
N THR A 285 -7.53 -2.77 13.93
CA THR A 285 -7.53 -3.88 14.87
C THR A 285 -8.49 -4.93 14.36
N ALA A 286 -8.00 -6.15 14.15
CA ALA A 286 -8.78 -7.24 13.58
C ALA A 286 -8.84 -8.45 14.50
N SER A 287 -9.93 -9.22 14.38
CA SER A 287 -10.18 -10.46 15.12
C SER A 287 -10.37 -11.63 14.16
N ALA A 288 -10.12 -12.85 14.65
CA ALA A 288 -10.21 -14.05 13.82
C ALA A 288 -11.65 -14.38 13.38
N ASP A 289 -12.66 -13.83 14.05
CA ASP A 289 -14.06 -13.94 13.65
C ASP A 289 -14.44 -13.07 12.45
N GLY A 290 -13.50 -12.29 11.92
CA GLY A 290 -13.69 -11.41 10.78
C GLY A 290 -14.13 -9.99 11.14
N THR A 291 -14.35 -9.69 12.41
CA THR A 291 -14.62 -8.33 12.87
C THR A 291 -13.32 -7.51 12.88
N PHE A 292 -13.37 -6.27 12.42
CA PHE A 292 -12.23 -5.36 12.49
C PHE A 292 -12.67 -3.92 12.67
N THR A 293 -11.86 -3.14 13.38
CA THR A 293 -12.09 -1.73 13.67
C THR A 293 -10.99 -0.89 13.05
N VAL A 294 -11.37 0.18 12.38
CA VAL A 294 -10.46 1.21 11.86
C VAL A 294 -10.66 2.48 12.68
N ALA A 295 -9.57 3.07 13.14
CA ALA A 295 -9.59 4.26 13.99
C ALA A 295 -8.64 5.33 13.46
N ASN A 296 -9.07 6.59 13.57
CA ASN A 296 -8.33 7.79 13.18
C ASN A 296 -7.83 8.51 14.44
N SER A 297 -6.52 8.60 14.62
CA SER A 297 -5.92 9.21 15.82
C SER A 297 -6.12 10.72 15.92
N ARG A 298 -6.44 11.41 14.82
CA ARG A 298 -6.67 12.87 14.80
C ARG A 298 -7.94 13.28 15.54
N ASN A 299 -9.01 12.52 15.36
CA ASN A 299 -10.36 12.89 15.84
C ASN A 299 -11.01 11.81 16.72
N ASN A 300 -10.27 10.75 17.04
CA ASN A 300 -10.74 9.60 17.79
C ASN A 300 -11.97 8.89 17.18
N PHE A 301 -12.26 9.17 15.90
CA PHE A 301 -13.33 8.48 15.20
C PHE A 301 -12.90 7.03 14.91
N SER A 302 -13.79 6.10 15.18
CA SER A 302 -13.59 4.69 14.83
C SER A 302 -14.87 4.09 14.29
N LYS A 303 -14.72 3.13 13.39
CA LYS A 303 -15.83 2.35 12.83
C LYS A 303 -15.45 0.87 12.80
N THR A 304 -16.39 0.03 13.19
CA THR A 304 -16.23 -1.43 13.16
C THR A 304 -16.94 -2.01 11.95
N TYR A 305 -16.29 -2.95 11.31
CA TYR A 305 -16.71 -3.64 10.09
C TYR A 305 -16.68 -5.15 10.31
N ASN A 306 -17.37 -5.88 9.44
CA ASN A 306 -17.31 -7.33 9.39
C ASN A 306 -16.77 -7.77 8.01
N SER A 307 -15.92 -8.80 8.00
CA SER A 307 -15.55 -9.49 6.77
C SER A 307 -16.80 -10.06 6.08
N GLN A 308 -16.73 -10.15 4.76
CA GLN A 308 -17.80 -10.79 3.97
C GLN A 308 -17.87 -12.28 4.24
#